data_939cbf0d56cae318c554c41017328444
#
_entry.id   939cbf0d56cae318c554c41017328444
#
_cell.length_a   1.000
_cell.length_b   1.000
_cell.length_c   1.000
_cell.angle_alpha   90.00
_cell.angle_beta   90.00
_cell.angle_gamma   90.00
#
_symmetry.space_group_name_H-M   'P 1'
#
loop_
_entity.id
_entity.type
_entity.pdbx_description
1 polymer ?
#
loop_
_entity_poly.entity_id
_entity_poly.type
_entity_poly.pdbx_seq_one_letter_code
_entity_poly.pdbx_strand_id
1 'polypeptide(L)'
;MCCLFGIYDDKGNLTAAQKKRLVSALATAAEERGTDATGIAYNHAGHLTVYKRPWPAHLMRFRLPEDARCIMGHTRMTTQGDEKHNYN
;
A
#
# COMPACT_ATOMS: atom_id res chain seq x y z
N MET A 1 -1.08 6.57 -14.69
CA MET A 1 -1.69 5.24 -14.55
C MET A 1 -1.53 4.76 -13.12
N CYS A 2 -2.54 4.06 -12.60
CA CYS A 2 -2.54 3.61 -11.21
C CYS A 2 -2.84 2.13 -11.15
N CYS A 3 -2.38 1.49 -10.09
CA CYS A 3 -2.68 0.10 -9.83
C CYS A 3 -3.18 -0.05 -8.40
N LEU A 4 -4.25 -0.79 -8.23
CA LEU A 4 -4.84 -1.04 -6.92
C LEU A 4 -4.57 -2.48 -6.50
N PHE A 5 -4.37 -2.68 -5.21
CA PHE A 5 -4.21 -4.01 -4.66
C PHE A 5 -4.83 -4.07 -3.27
N GLY A 6 -5.06 -5.25 -2.77
CA GLY A 6 -5.66 -5.38 -1.45
C GLY A 6 -5.58 -6.78 -0.89
N ILE A 7 -5.74 -6.86 0.42
CA ILE A 7 -5.78 -8.11 1.17
C ILE A 7 -6.92 -8.00 2.18
N TYR A 8 -7.71 -9.05 2.28
CA TYR A 8 -8.73 -9.12 3.32
C TYR A 8 -8.54 -10.44 4.08
N ASP A 9 -8.13 -10.33 5.34
CA ASP A 9 -7.90 -11.48 6.20
C ASP A 9 -9.13 -11.65 7.09
N ASP A 10 -10.14 -12.30 6.55
CA ASP A 10 -11.45 -12.43 7.17
C ASP A 10 -11.37 -13.03 8.58
N LYS A 11 -10.52 -14.03 8.75
CA LYS A 11 -10.46 -14.77 10.01
C LYS A 11 -9.30 -14.37 10.91
N GLY A 12 -8.51 -13.42 10.48
CA GLY A 12 -7.37 -12.97 11.26
C GLY A 12 -6.28 -14.02 11.39
N ASN A 13 -6.09 -14.84 10.36
CA ASN A 13 -5.13 -15.95 10.41
C ASN A 13 -3.71 -15.56 10.03
N LEU A 14 -3.53 -14.40 9.43
CA LEU A 14 -2.20 -13.97 8.99
C LEU A 14 -1.48 -13.23 10.10
N THR A 15 -0.21 -13.55 10.28
CA THR A 15 0.63 -12.82 11.23
C THR A 15 1.02 -11.47 10.61
N ALA A 16 1.52 -10.56 11.44
CA ALA A 16 1.99 -9.26 10.95
C ALA A 16 3.11 -9.46 9.91
N ALA A 17 4.00 -10.42 10.13
CA ALA A 17 5.08 -10.71 9.20
C ALA A 17 4.55 -11.21 7.87
N GLN A 18 3.53 -12.06 7.89
CA GLN A 18 2.92 -12.58 6.66
C GLN A 18 2.23 -11.47 5.90
N LYS A 19 1.51 -10.59 6.60
CA LYS A 19 0.83 -9.44 5.98
C LYS A 19 1.86 -8.52 5.32
N LYS A 20 2.94 -8.22 6.02
CA LYS A 20 3.99 -7.37 5.47
C LYS A 20 4.55 -7.97 4.20
N ARG A 21 4.79 -9.26 4.19
CA ARG A 21 5.36 -9.95 3.03
C ARG A 21 4.41 -9.90 1.85
N LEU A 22 3.12 -10.14 2.10
CA LEU A 22 2.11 -10.12 1.05
C LEU A 22 1.92 -8.73 0.49
N VAL A 23 1.82 -7.72 1.36
CA VAL A 23 1.65 -6.33 0.91
C VAL A 23 2.87 -5.90 0.10
N SER A 24 4.07 -6.24 0.55
CA SER A 24 5.29 -5.89 -0.17
C SER A 24 5.32 -6.53 -1.57
N ALA A 25 4.90 -7.80 -1.66
CA ALA A 25 4.87 -8.48 -2.95
C ALA A 25 3.85 -7.85 -3.90
N LEU A 26 2.65 -7.56 -3.39
CA LEU A 26 1.61 -6.93 -4.19
C LEU A 26 2.01 -5.53 -4.63
N ALA A 27 2.58 -4.75 -3.72
CA ALA A 27 3.01 -3.39 -4.03
C ALA A 27 4.12 -3.40 -5.07
N THR A 28 5.06 -4.32 -4.96
CA THR A 28 6.16 -4.43 -5.92
C THR A 28 5.62 -4.82 -7.30
N ALA A 29 4.66 -5.74 -7.34
CA ALA A 29 4.03 -6.12 -8.61
C ALA A 29 3.28 -4.93 -9.21
N ALA A 30 2.64 -4.13 -8.37
CA ALA A 30 1.88 -2.96 -8.83
C ALA A 30 2.79 -1.81 -9.28
N GLU A 31 4.06 -1.86 -8.89
CA GLU A 31 4.99 -0.78 -9.21
C GLU A 31 5.16 -0.57 -10.72
N GLU A 32 4.98 -1.62 -11.51
CA GLU A 32 5.08 -1.48 -12.96
C GLU A 32 4.13 -0.43 -13.51
N ARG A 33 3.02 -0.19 -12.82
CA ARG A 33 2.02 0.76 -13.26
C ARG A 33 2.06 2.07 -12.50
N GLY A 34 2.95 2.19 -11.54
CA GLY A 34 3.04 3.43 -10.78
C GLY A 34 4.32 3.48 -9.99
N THR A 35 5.27 4.29 -10.44
CA THR A 35 6.56 4.40 -9.79
C THR A 35 6.72 5.69 -9.00
N ASP A 36 5.75 6.61 -9.07
CA ASP A 36 5.92 7.93 -8.47
C ASP A 36 5.48 7.99 -7.03
N ALA A 37 4.47 7.22 -6.66
CA ALA A 37 3.95 7.24 -5.30
C ALA A 37 3.34 5.89 -4.96
N THR A 38 3.38 5.54 -3.68
CA THR A 38 2.80 4.31 -3.16
C THR A 38 2.11 4.60 -1.85
N GLY A 39 0.93 4.04 -1.66
CA GLY A 39 0.19 4.23 -0.43
C GLY A 39 -0.57 2.99 -0.02
N ILE A 40 -0.79 2.84 1.27
CA ILE A 40 -1.66 1.79 1.80
C ILE A 40 -2.57 2.39 2.85
N ALA A 41 -3.71 1.76 3.04
CA ALA A 41 -4.64 2.07 4.11
C ALA A 41 -5.04 0.76 4.77
N TYR A 42 -5.16 0.78 6.08
CA TYR A 42 -5.50 -0.43 6.81
C TYR A 42 -6.23 -0.07 8.11
N ASN A 43 -6.98 -1.02 8.63
CA ASN A 43 -7.65 -0.85 9.90
C ASN A 43 -6.70 -1.18 11.04
N HIS A 44 -6.78 -0.39 12.10
CA HIS A 44 -5.99 -0.63 13.31
C HIS A 44 -6.70 0.01 14.50
N ALA A 45 -6.92 -0.77 15.54
CA ALA A 45 -7.53 -0.30 16.79
C ALA A 45 -8.84 0.45 16.55
N GLY A 46 -9.65 -0.01 15.59
CA GLY A 46 -10.93 0.60 15.29
C GLY A 46 -10.85 1.84 14.42
N HIS A 47 -9.69 2.17 13.92
CA HIS A 47 -9.48 3.35 13.08
C HIS A 47 -8.87 2.97 11.75
N LEU A 48 -9.03 3.85 10.77
CA LEU A 48 -8.36 3.72 9.48
C LEU A 48 -7.03 4.45 9.54
N THR A 49 -5.98 3.74 9.20
CA THR A 49 -4.63 4.34 9.15
C THR A 49 -4.18 4.36 7.70
N VAL A 50 -3.60 5.48 7.29
CA VAL A 50 -3.10 5.67 5.93
C VAL A 50 -1.62 6.00 5.99
N TYR A 51 -0.84 5.31 5.15
CA TYR A 51 0.59 5.54 5.03
C TYR A 51 0.92 5.67 3.56
N LYS A 52 1.45 6.81 3.17
CA LYS A 52 1.80 7.02 1.76
C LYS A 52 3.05 7.86 1.64
N ARG A 53 3.80 7.60 0.57
CA ARG A 53 5.04 8.29 0.28
C ARG A 53 5.17 8.50 -1.22
N PRO A 54 5.85 9.56 -1.65
CA PRO A 54 6.09 9.80 -3.08
C PRO A 54 7.29 8.96 -3.54
N TRP A 55 7.23 7.65 -3.30
CA TRP A 55 8.31 6.72 -3.62
C TRP A 55 7.76 5.51 -4.36
N PRO A 56 8.59 4.87 -5.19
CA PRO A 56 8.19 3.58 -5.76
C PRO A 56 8.08 2.52 -4.67
N ALA A 57 7.29 1.51 -4.95
CA ALA A 57 6.92 0.51 -3.95
C ALA A 57 8.13 -0.20 -3.34
N HIS A 58 9.17 -0.45 -4.12
CA HIS A 58 10.33 -1.19 -3.61
C HIS A 58 11.11 -0.40 -2.55
N LEU A 59 10.87 0.91 -2.43
CA LEU A 59 11.50 1.73 -1.39
C LEU A 59 10.64 1.86 -0.14
N MET A 60 9.42 1.32 -0.17
CA MET A 60 8.53 1.45 0.97
C MET A 60 8.88 0.47 2.07
N ARG A 61 8.64 0.88 3.30
CA ARG A 61 8.79 0.04 4.49
C ARG A 61 7.42 -0.10 5.13
N PHE A 62 6.74 -1.18 4.84
CA PHE A 62 5.41 -1.39 5.38
C PHE A 62 5.50 -2.02 6.77
N ARG A 63 4.77 -1.41 7.71
CA ARG A 63 4.64 -1.93 9.06
C ARG A 63 3.15 -2.10 9.33
N LEU A 64 2.74 -3.33 9.53
CA LEU A 64 1.33 -3.64 9.68
C LEU A 64 1.10 -4.25 11.05
N PRO A 65 0.09 -3.75 11.78
CA PRO A 65 -0.25 -4.35 13.07
C PRO A 65 -0.97 -5.67 12.86
N GLU A 66 -0.99 -6.49 13.90
CA GLU A 66 -1.61 -7.79 13.80
C GLU A 66 -3.13 -7.71 13.62
N ASP A 67 -3.75 -6.63 14.08
CA ASP A 67 -5.18 -6.48 13.95
C ASP A 67 -5.63 -5.90 12.61
N ALA A 68 -4.70 -5.60 11.71
CA ALA A 68 -5.06 -5.13 10.38
C ALA A 68 -5.62 -6.30 9.57
N ARG A 69 -6.91 -6.26 9.26
CA ARG A 69 -7.57 -7.32 8.51
C ARG A 69 -7.91 -6.91 7.09
N CYS A 70 -8.07 -5.62 6.85
CA CYS A 70 -8.35 -5.10 5.52
C CYS A 70 -7.25 -4.13 5.17
N ILE A 71 -6.49 -4.43 4.15
CA ILE A 71 -5.37 -3.61 3.72
C ILE A 71 -5.55 -3.33 2.25
N MET A 72 -5.58 -2.06 1.89
CA MET A 72 -5.74 -1.65 0.50
C MET A 72 -4.60 -0.73 0.14
N GLY A 73 -4.17 -0.81 -1.09
CA GLY A 73 -3.07 0.03 -1.51
C GLY A 73 -3.16 0.41 -2.97
N HIS A 74 -2.31 1.36 -3.34
CA HIS A 74 -2.19 1.71 -4.74
C HIS A 74 -0.80 2.24 -5.03
N THR A 75 -0.44 2.12 -6.30
CA THR A 75 0.74 2.77 -6.85
C THR A 75 0.26 3.75 -7.90
N ARG A 76 1.02 4.80 -8.09
CA ARG A 76 0.63 5.88 -8.98
C ARG A 76 1.77 6.31 -9.86
N MET A 77 1.46 6.61 -11.12
CA MET A 77 2.39 7.24 -12.04
C MET A 77 1.79 8.58 -12.45
N THR A 78 2.53 9.64 -12.20
CA THR A 78 2.13 10.97 -12.59
C THR A 78 2.36 11.14 -14.08
N THR A 79 1.42 11.78 -14.76
CA THR A 79 1.58 12.07 -16.17
C THR A 79 1.75 13.57 -16.35
N GLN A 80 2.64 13.94 -17.26
CA GLN A 80 2.76 15.30 -17.77
C GLN A 80 2.83 16.41 -16.73
N GLY A 81 3.88 16.44 -15.97
CA GLY A 81 4.18 17.59 -15.17
C GLY A 81 3.30 17.79 -13.95
N ASP A 82 2.51 16.81 -13.58
CA ASP A 82 1.65 16.91 -12.43
C ASP A 82 2.31 16.42 -11.14
N GLU A 83 3.60 16.16 -11.17
CA GLU A 83 4.28 15.63 -9.99
C GLU A 83 4.11 16.50 -8.76
N LYS A 84 4.16 17.80 -8.97
CA LYS A 84 4.02 18.73 -7.84
C LYS A 84 2.61 18.79 -7.30
N HIS A 85 1.65 18.21 -7.98
CA HIS A 85 0.25 18.18 -7.56
C HIS A 85 -0.20 16.77 -7.19
N ASN A 86 0.73 15.92 -6.89
CA ASN A 86 0.43 14.55 -6.54
C ASN A 86 0.03 14.43 -5.08
N TYR A 87 -1.25 14.38 -4.81
CA TYR A 87 -1.79 14.41 -3.46
C TYR A 87 -2.18 13.05 -2.92
N ASN A 88 -1.83 11.99 -3.55
CA ASN A 88 -2.20 10.67 -3.03
C ASN A 88 -1.40 10.30 -1.81
#